data_2ff63ee01fccbaab82d2cf0ecc2163b6
#
_entry.id   2ff63ee01fccbaab82d2cf0ecc2163b6
#
_cell.length_a   1.000
_cell.length_b   1.000
_cell.length_c   1.000
_cell.angle_alpha   90.00
_cell.angle_beta   90.00
_cell.angle_gamma   90.00
#
_symmetry.space_group_name_H-M   'P 1'
#
loop_
_entity.id
_entity.type
_entity.pdbx_description
1 polymer ?
#
loop_
_entity_poly.entity_id
_entity_poly.type
_entity_poly.pdbx_seq_one_letter_code
_entity_poly.pdbx_strand_id
1 'polypeptide(L)'
;MLLGIPKELASGENRVAIIPSDAKKLVRAGAAVQIEAGLGLGSGFSDQEYVDAGATVVADRNAVLSSADVVLRISKPSIEEIKQLKAGCIHASYLDPFNEHELIKAFRDQQVTAISMEMIPRSTRSQKMDALSSQASLAGYVMVLLATTKLPRILPMMMTPAGTLKPATVFIIGAGV
;
A
#
# COMPACT_ATOMS: atom_id res chain seq x y z
N MET A 1 -10.07 19.67 4.86
CA MET A 1 -10.23 18.27 4.48
C MET A 1 -9.31 17.44 5.37
N LEU A 2 -9.87 16.46 6.09
CA LEU A 2 -9.13 15.58 7.00
C LEU A 2 -8.89 14.24 6.31
N LEU A 3 -7.64 13.84 6.17
CA LEU A 3 -7.25 12.50 5.71
C LEU A 3 -7.00 11.61 6.93
N GLY A 4 -7.64 10.45 6.97
CA GLY A 4 -7.45 9.42 7.98
C GLY A 4 -6.73 8.21 7.39
N ILE A 5 -5.64 7.80 8.02
CA ILE A 5 -4.84 6.66 7.56
C ILE A 5 -4.78 5.62 8.70
N PRO A 6 -5.65 4.60 8.67
CA PRO A 6 -5.60 3.53 9.63
C PRO A 6 -4.43 2.58 9.34
N LYS A 7 -3.95 1.91 10.38
CA LYS A 7 -2.93 0.85 10.28
C LYS A 7 -3.47 -0.36 9.51
N GLU A 8 -2.63 -1.00 8.71
CA GLU A 8 -2.98 -2.25 8.08
C GLU A 8 -3.02 -3.40 9.10
N LEU A 9 -4.08 -4.22 9.02
CA LEU A 9 -4.28 -5.34 9.94
C LEU A 9 -4.09 -6.71 9.27
N ALA A 10 -3.98 -6.75 7.95
CA ALA A 10 -3.75 -7.98 7.21
C ALA A 10 -2.40 -8.59 7.58
N SER A 11 -2.38 -9.88 7.85
CA SER A 11 -1.14 -10.60 8.21
C SER A 11 -0.11 -10.50 7.09
N GLY A 12 1.10 -10.03 7.41
CA GLY A 12 2.18 -9.85 6.45
C GLY A 12 2.10 -8.56 5.62
N GLU A 13 1.07 -7.73 5.77
CA GLU A 13 1.02 -6.42 5.13
C GLU A 13 1.82 -5.42 5.96
N ASN A 14 2.99 -5.07 5.47
CA ASN A 14 3.89 -4.11 6.10
C ASN A 14 3.88 -2.75 5.40
N ARG A 15 3.25 -2.66 4.22
CA ARG A 15 3.17 -1.41 3.47
C ARG A 15 2.22 -0.44 4.15
N VAL A 16 2.40 0.84 3.86
CA VAL A 16 1.54 1.94 4.33
C VAL A 16 0.97 2.69 3.15
N ALA A 17 -0.23 3.24 3.29
CA ALA A 17 -0.86 4.01 2.22
C ALA A 17 -0.09 5.30 1.91
N ILE A 18 0.54 5.91 2.91
CA ILE A 18 1.42 7.08 2.76
C ILE A 18 2.64 6.95 3.68
N ILE A 19 3.77 7.44 3.23
CA ILE A 19 5.00 7.58 4.05
C ILE A 19 5.10 9.02 4.61
N PRO A 20 5.98 9.30 5.59
CA PRO A 20 6.11 10.64 6.19
C PRO A 20 6.35 11.75 5.17
N SER A 21 7.13 11.50 4.11
CA SER A 21 7.37 12.50 3.07
C SER A 21 6.11 12.85 2.26
N ASP A 22 5.18 11.91 2.11
CA ASP A 22 3.90 12.17 1.42
C ASP A 22 2.92 12.87 2.35
N ALA A 23 2.87 12.50 3.65
CA ALA A 23 2.14 13.24 4.66
C ALA A 23 2.54 14.72 4.66
N LYS A 24 3.84 15.01 4.61
CA LYS A 24 4.37 16.39 4.53
C LYS A 24 3.88 17.14 3.29
N LYS A 25 3.80 16.47 2.13
CA LYS A 25 3.28 17.08 0.89
C LYS A 25 1.80 17.43 1.03
N LEU A 26 1.01 16.50 1.60
CA LEU A 26 -0.43 16.69 1.81
C LEU A 26 -0.72 17.83 2.80
N VAL A 27 0.03 17.90 3.90
CA VAL A 27 -0.06 19.00 4.89
C VAL A 27 0.28 20.33 4.23
N ARG A 28 1.35 20.40 3.45
CA ARG A 28 1.71 21.62 2.68
C ARG A 28 0.66 22.03 1.67
N ALA A 29 -0.09 21.07 1.14
CA ALA A 29 -1.22 21.33 0.24
C ALA A 29 -2.50 21.76 0.99
N GLY A 30 -2.45 21.92 2.31
CA GLY A 30 -3.57 22.41 3.13
C GLY A 30 -4.49 21.31 3.66
N ALA A 31 -4.09 20.03 3.59
CA ALA A 31 -4.85 18.95 4.20
C ALA A 31 -4.41 18.75 5.67
N ALA A 32 -5.35 18.40 6.53
CA ALA A 32 -5.03 17.82 7.84
C ALA A 32 -4.82 16.31 7.65
N VAL A 33 -3.76 15.76 8.20
CA VAL A 33 -3.41 14.33 8.10
C VAL A 33 -3.43 13.73 9.50
N GLN A 34 -4.19 12.66 9.66
CA GLN A 34 -4.33 11.91 10.90
C GLN A 34 -3.98 10.46 10.63
N ILE A 35 -3.07 9.91 11.41
CA ILE A 35 -2.65 8.51 11.30
C ILE A 35 -2.97 7.73 12.58
N GLU A 36 -3.25 6.45 12.44
CA GLU A 36 -3.32 5.54 13.57
C GLU A 36 -1.91 5.27 14.13
N ALA A 37 -1.78 5.24 15.46
CA ALA A 37 -0.51 5.00 16.14
C ALA A 37 0.13 3.67 15.68
N GLY A 38 1.43 3.72 15.41
CA GLY A 38 2.20 2.57 14.91
C GLY A 38 1.95 2.23 13.45
N LEU A 39 1.33 3.13 12.66
CA LEU A 39 1.07 2.95 11.24
C LEU A 39 2.31 2.49 10.47
N GLY A 40 3.43 3.19 10.65
CA GLY A 40 4.64 3.03 9.85
C GLY A 40 5.61 1.96 10.32
N LEU A 41 5.39 1.35 11.48
CA LEU A 41 6.40 0.47 12.13
C LEU A 41 6.82 -0.70 11.24
N GLY A 42 5.88 -1.33 10.52
CA GLY A 42 6.18 -2.43 9.60
C GLY A 42 7.01 -2.01 8.38
N SER A 43 6.97 -0.73 8.00
CA SER A 43 7.73 -0.13 6.90
C SER A 43 8.98 0.63 7.37
N GLY A 44 9.33 0.57 8.66
CA GLY A 44 10.51 1.20 9.23
C GLY A 44 10.35 2.69 9.54
N PHE A 45 9.12 3.22 9.62
CA PHE A 45 8.83 4.60 10.00
C PHE A 45 8.22 4.66 11.40
N SER A 46 8.73 5.57 12.22
CA SER A 46 8.20 5.87 13.56
C SER A 46 7.02 6.85 13.49
N ASP A 47 6.19 6.86 14.52
CA ASP A 47 5.12 7.86 14.67
C ASP A 47 5.69 9.29 14.74
N GLN A 48 6.89 9.46 15.31
CA GLN A 48 7.54 10.76 15.40
C GLN A 48 7.86 11.35 14.02
N GLU A 49 8.28 10.53 13.05
CA GLU A 49 8.56 11.01 11.69
C GLU A 49 7.28 11.54 11.00
N TYR A 50 6.11 10.95 11.30
CA TYR A 50 4.84 11.49 10.83
C TYR A 50 4.45 12.79 11.54
N VAL A 51 4.71 12.91 12.84
CA VAL A 51 4.50 14.15 13.60
C VAL A 51 5.39 15.26 13.05
N ASP A 52 6.66 14.98 12.77
CA ASP A 52 7.60 15.93 12.17
C ASP A 52 7.19 16.33 10.74
N ALA A 53 6.44 15.47 10.06
CA ALA A 53 5.83 15.76 8.76
C ALA A 53 4.55 16.61 8.88
N GLY A 54 4.04 16.86 10.10
CA GLY A 54 2.85 17.65 10.37
C GLY A 54 1.55 16.84 10.48
N ALA A 55 1.65 15.51 10.60
CA ALA A 55 0.49 14.65 10.85
C ALA A 55 0.20 14.54 12.35
N THR A 56 -1.05 14.23 12.69
CA THR A 56 -1.50 13.94 14.05
C THR A 56 -1.58 12.43 14.25
N VAL A 57 -0.99 11.92 15.32
CA VAL A 57 -1.07 10.51 15.69
C VAL A 57 -2.24 10.28 16.64
N VAL A 58 -3.07 9.29 16.35
CA VAL A 58 -4.26 8.94 17.13
C VAL A 58 -4.23 7.45 17.46
N ALA A 59 -4.40 7.10 18.71
CA ALA A 59 -4.38 5.70 19.16
C ALA A 59 -5.68 4.95 18.81
N ASP A 60 -6.80 5.67 18.79
CA ASP A 60 -8.12 5.07 18.52
C ASP A 60 -8.39 5.00 17.02
N ARG A 61 -8.41 3.78 16.49
CA ARG A 61 -8.75 3.49 15.10
C ARG A 61 -10.13 4.01 14.70
N ASN A 62 -11.12 3.87 15.60
CA ASN A 62 -12.47 4.29 15.30
C ASN A 62 -12.55 5.81 15.16
N ALA A 63 -11.80 6.55 15.96
CA ALA A 63 -11.69 8.00 15.82
C ALA A 63 -11.08 8.40 14.46
N VAL A 64 -10.05 7.66 13.98
CA VAL A 64 -9.47 7.89 12.66
C VAL A 64 -10.50 7.67 11.55
N LEU A 65 -11.27 6.57 11.61
CA LEU A 65 -12.23 6.21 10.56
C LEU A 65 -13.45 7.15 10.55
N SER A 66 -14.01 7.47 11.72
CA SER A 66 -15.26 8.23 11.83
C SER A 66 -15.11 9.74 11.58
N SER A 67 -13.91 10.29 11.79
CA SER A 67 -13.66 11.73 11.61
C SER A 67 -13.21 12.10 10.20
N ALA A 68 -12.65 11.18 9.45
CA ALA A 68 -12.00 11.46 8.18
C ALA A 68 -12.97 11.84 7.05
N ASP A 69 -12.59 12.84 6.25
CA ASP A 69 -13.25 13.16 4.98
C ASP A 69 -12.74 12.24 3.87
N VAL A 70 -11.49 11.78 3.98
CA VAL A 70 -10.86 10.83 3.04
C VAL A 70 -10.11 9.79 3.86
N VAL A 71 -10.36 8.51 3.60
CA VAL A 71 -9.62 7.38 4.19
C VAL A 71 -8.72 6.75 3.13
N LEU A 72 -7.44 6.62 3.45
CA LEU A 72 -6.45 5.97 2.58
C LEU A 72 -5.90 4.72 3.27
N ARG A 73 -5.93 3.59 2.57
CA ARG A 73 -5.34 2.34 3.05
C ARG A 73 -4.93 1.43 1.89
N ILE A 74 -4.22 0.36 2.19
CA ILE A 74 -3.82 -0.66 1.23
C ILE A 74 -4.92 -1.73 1.10
N SER A 75 -5.22 -2.40 2.21
CA SER A 75 -6.16 -3.52 2.24
C SER A 75 -7.61 -3.04 2.28
N LYS A 76 -8.52 -3.84 1.74
CA LYS A 76 -9.96 -3.58 1.86
C LYS A 76 -10.40 -3.58 3.33
N PRO A 77 -11.37 -2.72 3.70
CA PRO A 77 -11.92 -2.70 5.06
C PRO A 77 -12.85 -3.88 5.30
N SER A 78 -13.16 -4.16 6.57
CA SER A 78 -14.30 -5.00 6.92
C SER A 78 -15.63 -4.23 6.78
N ILE A 79 -16.74 -4.96 6.73
CA ILE A 79 -18.09 -4.33 6.68
C ILE A 79 -18.34 -3.51 7.96
N GLU A 80 -17.83 -3.97 9.11
CA GLU A 80 -17.93 -3.26 10.38
C GLU A 80 -17.17 -1.94 10.37
N GLU A 81 -16.00 -1.90 9.74
CA GLU A 81 -15.22 -0.66 9.58
C GLU A 81 -15.93 0.31 8.63
N ILE A 82 -16.56 -0.19 7.57
CA ILE A 82 -17.33 0.67 6.63
C ILE A 82 -18.45 1.40 7.37
N LYS A 83 -19.15 0.73 8.28
CA LYS A 83 -20.23 1.34 9.08
C LYS A 83 -19.76 2.46 10.00
N GLN A 84 -18.45 2.50 10.32
CA GLN A 84 -17.85 3.56 11.13
C GLN A 84 -17.45 4.79 10.30
N LEU A 85 -17.38 4.65 8.97
CA LEU A 85 -16.99 5.75 8.09
C LEU A 85 -18.09 6.84 8.10
N LYS A 86 -17.65 8.08 8.04
CA LYS A 86 -18.53 9.23 7.90
C LYS A 86 -19.28 9.17 6.57
N ALA A 87 -20.60 9.36 6.59
CA ALA A 87 -21.38 9.49 5.36
C ALA A 87 -20.82 10.63 4.48
N GLY A 88 -20.68 10.39 3.19
CA GLY A 88 -20.08 11.32 2.24
C GLY A 88 -18.55 11.32 2.23
N CYS A 89 -17.87 10.49 3.03
CA CYS A 89 -16.42 10.38 2.95
C CYS A 89 -15.99 9.63 1.66
N ILE A 90 -14.72 9.81 1.31
CA ILE A 90 -14.06 9.08 0.21
C ILE A 90 -13.14 8.02 0.83
N HIS A 91 -13.23 6.79 0.35
CA HIS A 91 -12.36 5.70 0.74
C HIS A 91 -11.57 5.19 -0.46
N ALA A 92 -10.25 5.11 -0.35
CA ALA A 92 -9.38 4.58 -1.40
C ALA A 92 -8.53 3.41 -0.87
N SER A 93 -8.66 2.25 -1.50
CA SER A 93 -7.85 1.04 -1.23
C SER A 93 -7.99 0.03 -2.38
N TYR A 94 -7.33 -1.11 -2.28
CA TYR A 94 -7.65 -2.28 -3.11
C TYR A 94 -8.94 -2.91 -2.59
N LEU A 95 -9.97 -2.99 -3.43
CA LEU A 95 -11.34 -3.40 -3.01
C LEU A 95 -11.79 -4.74 -3.58
N ASP A 96 -11.20 -5.18 -4.68
CA ASP A 96 -11.62 -6.38 -5.43
C ASP A 96 -13.13 -6.36 -5.79
N PRO A 97 -13.62 -5.31 -6.45
CA PRO A 97 -15.05 -5.05 -6.58
C PRO A 97 -15.82 -6.12 -7.38
N PHE A 98 -15.12 -6.92 -8.18
CA PHE A 98 -15.73 -7.99 -8.96
C PHE A 98 -16.08 -9.24 -8.12
N ASN A 99 -15.39 -9.44 -6.99
CA ASN A 99 -15.59 -10.57 -6.09
C ASN A 99 -16.26 -10.15 -4.78
N GLU A 100 -16.11 -8.90 -4.35
CA GLU A 100 -16.54 -8.40 -3.04
C GLU A 100 -17.86 -7.60 -3.12
N HIS A 101 -18.90 -8.22 -3.67
CA HIS A 101 -20.19 -7.54 -3.90
C HIS A 101 -20.83 -7.00 -2.61
N GLU A 102 -20.76 -7.75 -1.49
CA GLU A 102 -21.34 -7.33 -0.21
C GLU A 102 -20.56 -6.13 0.37
N LEU A 103 -19.24 -6.07 0.18
CA LEU A 103 -18.41 -4.93 0.55
C LEU A 103 -18.84 -3.68 -0.22
N ILE A 104 -19.06 -3.80 -1.53
CA ILE A 104 -19.49 -2.66 -2.37
C ILE A 104 -20.89 -2.19 -1.99
N LYS A 105 -21.80 -3.11 -1.66
CA LYS A 105 -23.13 -2.74 -1.12
C LYS A 105 -23.01 -1.98 0.20
N ALA A 106 -22.13 -2.42 1.11
CA ALA A 106 -21.91 -1.73 2.38
C ALA A 106 -21.41 -0.28 2.18
N PHE A 107 -20.50 -0.04 1.24
CA PHE A 107 -20.06 1.32 0.89
C PHE A 107 -21.21 2.18 0.36
N ARG A 108 -22.04 1.61 -0.53
CA ARG A 108 -23.24 2.30 -1.06
C ARG A 108 -24.21 2.67 0.08
N ASP A 109 -24.51 1.71 0.95
CA ASP A 109 -25.50 1.87 2.01
C ASP A 109 -25.02 2.88 3.08
N GLN A 110 -23.70 2.96 3.30
CA GLN A 110 -23.05 3.97 4.16
C GLN A 110 -22.87 5.33 3.47
N GLN A 111 -23.25 5.45 2.18
CA GLN A 111 -23.05 6.66 1.38
C GLN A 111 -21.58 7.10 1.28
N VAL A 112 -20.66 6.15 1.16
CA VAL A 112 -19.22 6.38 1.02
C VAL A 112 -18.81 6.23 -0.44
N THR A 113 -18.05 7.19 -0.96
CA THR A 113 -17.46 7.09 -2.29
C THR A 113 -16.23 6.19 -2.22
N ALA A 114 -16.31 5.01 -2.83
CA ALA A 114 -15.22 4.05 -2.85
C ALA A 114 -14.38 4.18 -4.13
N ILE A 115 -13.07 4.30 -4.00
CA ILE A 115 -12.09 4.31 -5.09
C ILE A 115 -11.29 3.02 -4.99
N SER A 116 -11.46 2.14 -6.00
CA SER A 116 -10.71 0.90 -6.11
C SER A 116 -9.42 1.16 -6.88
N MET A 117 -8.27 1.00 -6.22
CA MET A 117 -6.95 1.33 -6.79
C MET A 117 -6.62 0.46 -8.00
N GLU A 118 -7.04 -0.81 -8.02
CA GLU A 118 -6.85 -1.73 -9.14
C GLU A 118 -7.72 -1.39 -10.35
N MET A 119 -8.76 -0.57 -10.17
CA MET A 119 -9.65 -0.15 -11.25
C MET A 119 -9.22 1.17 -11.92
N ILE A 120 -8.16 1.79 -11.44
CA ILE A 120 -7.64 3.01 -12.06
C ILE A 120 -7.21 2.71 -13.50
N PRO A 121 -7.72 3.44 -14.52
CA PRO A 121 -7.40 3.17 -15.92
C PRO A 121 -5.90 3.30 -16.18
N ARG A 122 -5.34 2.38 -16.95
CA ARG A 122 -3.93 2.41 -17.37
C ARG A 122 -3.76 3.35 -18.57
N SER A 123 -3.67 4.63 -18.30
CA SER A 123 -3.47 5.70 -19.29
C SER A 123 -2.27 6.56 -18.91
N THR A 124 -1.74 7.32 -19.85
CA THR A 124 -0.62 8.25 -19.62
C THR A 124 -0.91 9.22 -18.46
N ARG A 125 -2.15 9.67 -18.31
CA ARG A 125 -2.56 10.56 -17.22
C ARG A 125 -2.51 9.87 -15.85
N SER A 126 -2.86 8.59 -15.81
CA SER A 126 -2.97 7.80 -14.59
C SER A 126 -1.67 7.05 -14.24
N GLN A 127 -0.62 7.18 -15.05
CA GLN A 127 0.62 6.41 -14.87
C GLN A 127 1.23 6.56 -13.47
N LYS A 128 1.12 7.76 -12.87
CA LYS A 128 1.60 8.00 -11.49
C LYS A 128 0.75 7.31 -10.41
N MET A 129 -0.45 6.87 -10.76
CA MET A 129 -1.39 6.16 -9.89
C MET A 129 -1.49 4.67 -10.24
N ASP A 130 -0.68 4.19 -11.20
CA ASP A 130 -0.62 2.78 -11.60
C ASP A 130 0.13 1.96 -10.54
N ALA A 131 -0.61 1.55 -9.53
CA ALA A 131 -0.09 0.73 -8.45
C ALA A 131 0.26 -0.69 -8.92
N LEU A 132 -0.40 -1.22 -9.95
CA LEU A 132 -0.11 -2.54 -10.50
C LEU A 132 1.30 -2.58 -11.09
N SER A 133 1.65 -1.65 -11.97
CA SER A 133 2.97 -1.61 -12.62
C SER A 133 4.08 -1.37 -11.59
N SER A 134 3.91 -0.44 -10.66
CA SER A 134 4.91 -0.16 -9.63
C SER A 134 5.14 -1.37 -8.70
N GLN A 135 4.08 -2.06 -8.29
CA GLN A 135 4.20 -3.25 -7.44
C GLN A 135 4.75 -4.45 -8.21
N ALA A 136 4.39 -4.63 -9.49
CA ALA A 136 4.95 -5.69 -10.34
C ALA A 136 6.46 -5.53 -10.53
N SER A 137 6.95 -4.30 -10.71
CA SER A 137 8.38 -4.00 -10.80
C SER A 137 9.13 -4.41 -9.52
N LEU A 138 8.60 -4.06 -8.35
CA LEU A 138 9.17 -4.46 -7.05
C LEU A 138 9.10 -5.97 -6.83
N ALA A 139 8.01 -6.62 -7.24
CA ALA A 139 7.84 -8.07 -7.15
C ALA A 139 8.90 -8.80 -7.99
N GLY A 140 9.19 -8.30 -9.20
CA GLY A 140 10.26 -8.83 -10.06
C GLY A 140 11.64 -8.74 -9.39
N TYR A 141 11.96 -7.61 -8.78
CA TYR A 141 13.19 -7.43 -8.00
C TYR A 141 13.30 -8.43 -6.84
N VAL A 142 12.25 -8.53 -6.02
CA VAL A 142 12.21 -9.44 -4.87
C VAL A 142 12.30 -10.89 -5.32
N MET A 143 11.66 -11.26 -6.43
CA MET A 143 11.71 -12.61 -6.99
C MET A 143 13.16 -13.04 -7.32
N VAL A 144 13.98 -12.16 -7.89
CA VAL A 144 15.38 -12.45 -8.16
C VAL A 144 16.15 -12.69 -6.86
N LEU A 145 15.94 -11.87 -5.84
CA LEU A 145 16.57 -12.05 -4.51
C LEU A 145 16.18 -13.39 -3.88
N LEU A 146 14.89 -13.73 -3.91
CA LEU A 146 14.39 -15.00 -3.41
C LEU A 146 14.96 -16.20 -4.20
N ALA A 147 15.05 -16.09 -5.52
CA ALA A 147 15.65 -17.12 -6.34
C ALA A 147 17.12 -17.35 -5.95
N THR A 148 17.91 -16.29 -5.75
CA THR A 148 19.32 -16.40 -5.35
C THR A 148 19.49 -17.05 -3.99
N THR A 149 18.58 -16.81 -3.05
CA THR A 149 18.65 -17.43 -1.70
C THR A 149 18.17 -18.88 -1.67
N LYS A 150 17.27 -19.26 -2.59
CA LYS A 150 16.69 -20.61 -2.65
C LYS A 150 17.49 -21.59 -3.53
N LEU A 151 18.25 -21.09 -4.50
CA LEU A 151 19.03 -21.94 -5.39
C LEU A 151 20.30 -22.43 -4.70
N PRO A 152 20.65 -23.73 -4.83
CA PRO A 152 21.89 -24.29 -4.26
C PRO A 152 23.11 -23.98 -5.14
N ARG A 153 23.10 -22.92 -5.91
CA ARG A 153 24.17 -22.45 -6.80
C ARG A 153 24.10 -20.97 -7.05
N ILE A 154 25.22 -20.37 -7.42
CA ILE A 154 25.29 -18.98 -7.85
C ILE A 154 24.65 -18.79 -9.23
N LEU A 155 24.09 -17.60 -9.49
CA LEU A 155 23.50 -17.28 -10.80
C LEU A 155 24.57 -16.97 -11.87
N PRO A 156 25.57 -16.08 -11.62
CA PRO A 156 26.57 -15.74 -12.64
C PRO A 156 27.63 -16.81 -12.77
N MET A 157 28.36 -16.75 -13.89
CA MET A 157 29.66 -17.43 -14.00
C MET A 157 30.64 -16.76 -13.05
N MET A 158 31.41 -17.53 -12.31
CA MET A 158 32.43 -16.99 -11.41
C MET A 158 33.74 -17.76 -11.59
N MET A 159 34.83 -17.05 -11.83
CA MET A 159 36.18 -17.60 -11.81
C MET A 159 36.76 -17.55 -10.42
N THR A 160 37.27 -18.64 -9.92
CA THR A 160 37.95 -18.77 -8.64
C THR A 160 39.33 -19.38 -8.83
N PRO A 161 40.26 -19.26 -7.85
CA PRO A 161 41.53 -19.97 -7.91
C PRO A 161 41.40 -21.49 -8.03
N ALA A 162 40.28 -22.06 -7.60
CA ALA A 162 39.99 -23.50 -7.68
C ALA A 162 39.31 -23.90 -9.01
N GLY A 163 39.04 -22.96 -9.90
CA GLY A 163 38.39 -23.21 -11.19
C GLY A 163 37.17 -22.32 -11.44
N THR A 164 36.49 -22.60 -12.56
CA THR A 164 35.32 -21.83 -13.01
C THR A 164 34.03 -22.49 -12.54
N LEU A 165 33.19 -21.73 -11.85
CA LEU A 165 31.82 -22.12 -11.55
C LEU A 165 30.91 -21.77 -12.73
N LYS A 166 30.14 -22.76 -13.19
CA LYS A 166 29.20 -22.57 -14.30
C LYS A 166 27.99 -21.72 -13.86
N PRO A 167 27.46 -20.85 -14.73
CA PRO A 167 26.28 -20.08 -14.44
C PRO A 167 25.03 -20.96 -14.30
N ALA A 168 24.02 -20.47 -13.62
CA ALA A 168 22.69 -21.07 -13.64
C ALA A 168 21.99 -20.74 -14.97
N THR A 169 21.13 -21.64 -15.43
CA THR A 169 20.20 -21.35 -16.53
C THR A 169 18.89 -20.84 -15.92
N VAL A 170 18.44 -19.66 -16.35
CA VAL A 170 17.22 -19.02 -15.89
C VAL A 170 16.27 -18.88 -17.07
N PHE A 171 15.03 -19.32 -16.88
CA PHE A 171 13.95 -19.10 -17.83
C PHE A 171 12.93 -18.15 -17.22
N ILE A 172 12.62 -17.06 -17.92
CA ILE A 172 11.73 -15.99 -17.44
C ILE A 172 10.45 -16.03 -18.27
N ILE A 173 9.31 -16.17 -17.59
CA ILE A 173 7.97 -16.04 -18.18
C ILE A 173 7.43 -14.67 -17.82
N GLY A 174 7.34 -13.79 -18.82
CA GLY A 174 6.92 -12.40 -18.63
C GLY A 174 8.11 -11.44 -18.50
N ALA A 175 8.03 -10.35 -19.21
CA ALA A 175 8.98 -9.24 -19.19
C ALA A 175 8.15 -7.95 -19.10
N GLY A 176 7.51 -7.76 -17.96
CA GLY A 176 6.70 -6.59 -17.68
C GLY A 176 7.54 -5.35 -17.33
N VAL A 177 6.88 -4.30 -16.83
CA VAL A 177 7.51 -3.05 -16.39
C VAL A 177 8.26 -3.22 -15.08
#